data_0cafaf726d045c401d359d2571069c04
#
_entry.id   0cafaf726d045c401d359d2571069c04
#
_cell.length_a   1.000
_cell.length_b   1.000
_cell.length_c   1.000
_cell.angle_alpha   90.00
_cell.angle_beta   90.00
_cell.angle_gamma   90.00
#
_symmetry.space_group_name_H-M   'P 1'
#
loop_
_entity.id
_entity.type
_entity.pdbx_description
1 polymer ?
#
loop_
_entity_poly.entity_id
_entity_poly.type
_entity_poly.pdbx_seq_one_letter_code
_entity_poly.pdbx_strand_id
1 'polypeptide(L)'
;MRVIDYMGDDASIVQAARVSYGKGTKQVSTDKGLIKYLMRHWHSTPFEMCEIKYHVKLPIFIARQWIRHRTANVNEYSARYSILDKEFYLPSKENLAAQSSSNRQGRGEVITGDQAEKVLGLLKEDAERTYRNYEEMLNQKYDGSIIDE
;
A
#
# COMPACT_ATOMS: atom_id res chain seq x y z
N MET A 1 -4.38 -6.91 -3.05
CA MET A 1 -2.98 -6.92 -3.52
C MET A 1 -2.69 -8.25 -4.21
N ARG A 2 -1.97 -8.24 -5.34
CA ARG A 2 -1.51 -9.45 -6.05
C ARG A 2 -0.09 -9.24 -6.56
N VAL A 3 0.70 -10.30 -6.60
CA VAL A 3 2.00 -10.31 -7.28
C VAL A 3 1.74 -10.35 -8.79
N ILE A 4 2.41 -9.49 -9.54
CA ILE A 4 2.37 -9.45 -11.00
C ILE A 4 3.58 -10.15 -11.58
N ASP A 5 4.75 -9.89 -10.96
CA ASP A 5 6.03 -10.38 -11.45
C ASP A 5 7.04 -10.35 -10.30
N TYR A 6 8.13 -11.08 -10.44
CA TYR A 6 9.25 -11.03 -9.48
C TYR A 6 10.56 -11.40 -10.17
N MET A 7 11.64 -10.87 -9.67
CA MET A 7 13.00 -11.17 -10.09
C MET A 7 13.80 -11.66 -8.89
N GLY A 8 14.45 -12.80 -9.04
CA GLY A 8 15.30 -13.38 -7.99
C GLY A 8 14.54 -14.22 -6.96
N ASP A 9 15.34 -14.87 -6.14
CA ASP A 9 14.94 -15.75 -5.04
C ASP A 9 16.00 -15.77 -3.94
N ASP A 10 15.85 -16.63 -2.94
CA ASP A 10 16.83 -16.82 -1.88
C ASP A 10 18.23 -17.18 -2.41
N ALA A 11 18.30 -17.95 -3.50
CA ALA A 11 19.58 -18.31 -4.12
C ALA A 11 20.24 -17.08 -4.77
N SER A 12 19.46 -16.18 -5.34
CA SER A 12 19.95 -14.92 -5.93
C SER A 12 20.59 -14.01 -4.87
N ILE A 13 19.98 -13.91 -3.69
CA ILE A 13 20.55 -13.17 -2.54
C ILE A 13 21.89 -13.74 -2.13
N VAL A 14 21.97 -15.08 -2.02
CA VAL A 14 23.19 -15.77 -1.63
C VAL A 14 24.29 -15.63 -2.69
N GLN A 15 23.93 -15.71 -3.97
CA GLN A 15 24.88 -15.50 -5.06
C GLN A 15 25.42 -14.08 -5.05
N ALA A 16 24.57 -13.07 -4.88
CA ALA A 16 24.99 -11.68 -4.78
C ALA A 16 25.97 -11.46 -3.62
N ALA A 17 25.67 -12.02 -2.44
CA ALA A 17 26.56 -11.93 -1.30
C ALA A 17 27.92 -12.62 -1.54
N ARG A 18 27.94 -13.72 -2.29
CA ARG A 18 29.16 -14.51 -2.57
C ARG A 18 29.98 -14.00 -3.72
N VAL A 19 29.49 -13.06 -4.52
CA VAL A 19 30.27 -12.43 -5.60
C VAL A 19 31.59 -11.90 -5.06
N SER A 20 31.61 -11.32 -3.88
CA SER A 20 32.81 -10.80 -3.24
C SER A 20 33.92 -11.88 -2.98
N TYR A 21 33.50 -13.14 -2.95
CA TYR A 21 34.42 -14.28 -2.70
C TYR A 21 34.65 -15.13 -3.94
N GLY A 22 34.09 -14.80 -5.08
CA GLY A 22 34.19 -15.57 -6.32
C GLY A 22 33.61 -16.99 -6.24
N LYS A 23 32.74 -17.29 -5.27
CA LYS A 23 32.20 -18.63 -5.02
C LYS A 23 30.70 -18.62 -5.19
N GLY A 24 30.17 -19.47 -6.07
CA GLY A 24 28.72 -19.66 -6.22
C GLY A 24 28.05 -20.35 -5.04
N THR A 25 26.71 -20.47 -5.10
CA THR A 25 25.90 -21.20 -4.11
C THR A 25 26.23 -22.67 -4.07
N LYS A 26 26.55 -23.20 -2.88
CA LYS A 26 26.99 -24.60 -2.73
C LYS A 26 26.00 -25.50 -2.00
N GLN A 27 25.19 -24.99 -1.04
CA GLN A 27 24.26 -25.79 -0.25
C GLN A 27 23.12 -24.94 0.35
N VAL A 28 21.89 -25.41 0.25
CA VAL A 28 20.68 -24.73 0.73
C VAL A 28 20.68 -24.47 2.25
N SER A 29 21.19 -25.39 3.06
CA SER A 29 21.20 -25.25 4.52
C SER A 29 22.16 -24.16 5.00
N THR A 30 23.32 -24.03 4.37
CA THR A 30 24.28 -22.94 4.63
C THR A 30 23.78 -21.61 4.09
N ASP A 31 23.01 -21.63 3.03
CA ASP A 31 22.47 -20.43 2.38
C ASP A 31 21.43 -19.75 3.27
N LYS A 32 20.53 -20.51 3.91
CA LYS A 32 19.57 -19.98 4.88
C LYS A 32 20.26 -19.33 6.10
N GLY A 33 21.37 -19.91 6.55
CA GLY A 33 22.20 -19.33 7.61
C GLY A 33 22.80 -17.99 7.19
N LEU A 34 23.33 -17.92 5.96
CA LEU A 34 23.90 -16.70 5.41
C LEU A 34 22.83 -15.60 5.25
N ILE A 35 21.66 -15.90 4.71
CA ILE A 35 20.56 -14.92 4.58
C ILE A 35 20.20 -14.34 5.95
N LYS A 36 20.04 -15.19 6.97
CA LYS A 36 19.77 -14.72 8.35
C LYS A 36 20.89 -13.86 8.92
N TYR A 37 22.13 -14.18 8.63
CA TYR A 37 23.29 -13.38 9.01
C TYR A 37 23.24 -12.01 8.36
N LEU A 38 23.04 -11.95 7.03
CA LEU A 38 22.94 -10.70 6.26
C LEU A 38 21.83 -9.80 6.78
N MET A 39 20.66 -10.36 7.05
CA MET A 39 19.52 -9.63 7.63
C MET A 39 19.85 -9.05 9.01
N ARG A 40 20.44 -9.85 9.89
CA ARG A 40 20.78 -9.43 11.26
C ARG A 40 21.80 -8.31 11.29
N HIS A 41 22.73 -8.31 10.34
CA HIS A 41 23.84 -7.35 10.26
C HIS A 41 23.58 -6.21 9.26
N TRP A 42 22.35 -6.07 8.76
CA TRP A 42 21.93 -4.97 7.88
C TRP A 42 22.71 -4.89 6.56
N HIS A 43 23.15 -6.02 6.03
CA HIS A 43 23.74 -6.11 4.69
C HIS A 43 22.62 -6.08 3.65
N SER A 44 22.17 -4.89 3.23
CA SER A 44 20.99 -4.70 2.37
C SER A 44 21.23 -5.05 0.91
N THR A 45 22.42 -4.72 0.35
CA THR A 45 22.71 -4.85 -1.09
C THR A 45 22.38 -6.22 -1.69
N PRO A 46 22.69 -7.38 -1.06
CA PRO A 46 22.30 -8.67 -1.62
C PRO A 46 20.78 -8.85 -1.78
N PHE A 47 19.96 -8.25 -0.90
CA PHE A 47 18.51 -8.29 -0.98
C PHE A 47 17.96 -7.37 -2.07
N GLU A 48 18.67 -6.30 -2.41
CA GLU A 48 18.32 -5.36 -3.47
C GLU A 48 18.49 -5.98 -4.88
N MET A 49 19.12 -7.16 -4.98
CA MET A 49 19.18 -7.95 -6.21
C MET A 49 17.90 -8.75 -6.49
N CYS A 50 16.88 -8.61 -5.65
CA CYS A 50 15.58 -9.22 -5.83
C CYS A 50 14.50 -8.14 -5.83
N GLU A 51 13.54 -8.28 -6.74
CA GLU A 51 12.42 -7.34 -6.85
C GLU A 51 11.09 -8.08 -6.92
N ILE A 52 10.03 -7.48 -6.40
CA ILE A 52 8.67 -7.98 -6.51
C ILE A 52 7.78 -6.85 -7.01
N LYS A 53 7.10 -7.09 -8.13
CA LYS A 53 6.10 -6.19 -8.69
C LYS A 53 4.71 -6.54 -8.16
N TYR A 54 4.08 -5.59 -7.51
CA TYR A 54 2.73 -5.73 -6.98
C TYR A 54 1.74 -4.85 -7.76
N HIS A 55 0.54 -5.39 -7.99
CA HIS A 55 -0.65 -4.59 -8.24
C HIS A 55 -1.41 -4.43 -6.93
N VAL A 56 -1.59 -3.18 -6.52
CA VAL A 56 -2.19 -2.87 -5.22
C VAL A 56 -3.38 -1.96 -5.42
N LYS A 57 -4.52 -2.32 -4.80
CA LYS A 57 -5.69 -1.46 -4.65
C LYS A 57 -5.84 -1.18 -3.16
N LEU A 58 -5.86 0.07 -2.79
CA LEU A 58 -5.92 0.51 -1.40
C LEU A 58 -6.52 1.92 -1.31
N PRO A 59 -7.01 2.33 -0.12
CA PRO A 59 -7.47 3.69 0.10
C PRO A 59 -6.35 4.71 -0.10
N ILE A 60 -6.71 5.89 -0.63
CA ILE A 60 -5.72 6.93 -0.94
C ILE A 60 -4.92 7.38 0.29
N PHE A 61 -5.52 7.45 1.46
CA PHE A 61 -4.83 7.84 2.69
C PHE A 61 -3.77 6.80 3.12
N ILE A 62 -3.98 5.50 2.83
CA ILE A 62 -2.97 4.46 3.01
C ILE A 62 -1.88 4.59 1.94
N ALA A 63 -2.26 4.82 0.67
CA ALA A 63 -1.30 5.04 -0.41
C ALA A 63 -0.33 6.18 -0.08
N ARG A 64 -0.85 7.31 0.42
CA ARG A 64 -0.05 8.48 0.82
C ARG A 64 0.95 8.19 1.95
N GLN A 65 0.65 7.25 2.83
CA GLN A 65 1.60 6.76 3.83
C GLN A 65 2.65 5.84 3.19
N TRP A 66 2.22 4.92 2.34
CA TRP A 66 3.09 3.90 1.77
C TRP A 66 4.14 4.48 0.82
N ILE A 67 3.76 5.39 -0.07
CA ILE A 67 4.70 6.01 -1.04
C ILE A 67 5.81 6.84 -0.39
N ARG A 68 5.75 7.09 0.92
CA ARG A 68 6.86 7.72 1.65
C ARG A 68 8.06 6.78 1.82
N HIS A 69 7.88 5.49 1.63
CA HIS A 69 8.95 4.51 1.55
C HIS A 69 9.54 4.51 0.11
N ARG A 70 10.60 5.27 -0.09
CA ARG A 70 11.12 5.64 -1.42
C ARG A 70 11.96 4.59 -2.12
N THR A 71 12.14 3.41 -1.53
CA THR A 71 12.90 2.31 -2.14
C THR A 71 12.14 1.61 -3.27
N ALA A 72 10.82 1.81 -3.35
CA ALA A 72 9.98 1.25 -4.39
C ALA A 72 9.74 2.23 -5.55
N ASN A 73 9.71 1.72 -6.77
CA ASN A 73 9.17 2.42 -7.92
C ASN A 73 7.64 2.34 -7.87
N VAL A 74 6.96 3.45 -8.08
CA VAL A 74 5.50 3.53 -7.98
C VAL A 74 4.92 4.15 -9.24
N ASN A 75 3.83 3.57 -9.74
CA ASN A 75 2.98 4.14 -10.77
C ASN A 75 1.54 4.07 -10.29
N GLU A 76 0.83 5.19 -10.36
CA GLU A 76 -0.54 5.30 -9.88
C GLU A 76 -1.54 5.42 -11.03
N TYR A 77 -2.75 4.90 -10.81
CA TYR A 77 -3.90 5.14 -11.66
C TYR A 77 -4.27 6.62 -11.64
N SER A 78 -4.48 7.22 -12.81
CA SER A 78 -4.75 8.65 -12.93
C SER A 78 -6.21 8.93 -13.25
N ALA A 79 -6.87 9.72 -12.41
CA ALA A 79 -8.20 10.25 -12.65
C ALA A 79 -8.26 11.25 -13.82
N ARG A 80 -7.11 11.77 -14.27
CA ARG A 80 -7.04 12.67 -15.43
C ARG A 80 -7.29 11.96 -16.77
N TYR A 81 -7.01 10.65 -16.83
CA TYR A 81 -7.13 9.87 -18.06
C TYR A 81 -8.28 8.89 -18.05
N SER A 82 -8.92 8.67 -16.91
CA SER A 82 -9.99 7.70 -16.76
C SER A 82 -10.96 8.14 -15.66
N ILE A 83 -12.24 7.83 -15.87
CA ILE A 83 -13.25 8.02 -14.82
C ILE A 83 -12.95 7.02 -13.71
N LEU A 84 -12.90 7.51 -12.47
CA LEU A 84 -12.66 6.69 -11.30
C LEU A 84 -13.81 5.72 -11.05
N ASP A 85 -13.49 4.51 -10.63
CA ASP A 85 -14.47 3.55 -10.16
C ASP A 85 -15.25 4.11 -8.95
N LYS A 86 -16.55 3.83 -8.91
CA LYS A 86 -17.42 4.22 -7.77
C LYS A 86 -17.19 3.26 -6.59
N GLU A 87 -15.98 3.23 -6.09
CA GLU A 87 -15.59 2.39 -4.98
C GLU A 87 -14.98 3.24 -3.85
N PHE A 88 -15.56 3.11 -2.66
CA PHE A 88 -15.14 3.86 -1.48
C PHE A 88 -14.71 2.92 -0.37
N TYR A 89 -13.69 3.31 0.38
CA TYR A 89 -13.31 2.59 1.57
C TYR A 89 -14.29 2.91 2.71
N LEU A 90 -14.97 1.88 3.18
CA LEU A 90 -15.71 1.92 4.43
C LEU A 90 -15.06 0.93 5.40
N PRO A 91 -14.65 1.37 6.59
CA PRO A 91 -14.07 0.47 7.58
C PRO A 91 -15.13 -0.56 8.02
N SER A 92 -14.70 -1.77 8.32
CA SER A 92 -15.57 -2.72 9.02
C SER A 92 -15.83 -2.25 10.45
N LYS A 93 -16.93 -2.70 11.07
CA LYS A 93 -17.31 -2.28 12.42
C LYS A 93 -16.21 -2.54 13.44
N GLU A 94 -15.50 -3.67 13.31
CA GLU A 94 -14.40 -4.05 14.19
C GLU A 94 -13.18 -3.11 14.04
N ASN A 95 -13.09 -2.43 12.92
CA ASN A 95 -12.02 -1.47 12.64
C ASN A 95 -12.37 -0.03 12.96
N LEU A 96 -13.60 0.23 13.41
CA LEU A 96 -14.03 1.55 13.82
C LEU A 96 -13.70 1.75 15.29
N ALA A 97 -12.72 2.57 15.61
CA ALA A 97 -12.28 2.80 16.98
C ALA A 97 -12.11 4.29 17.26
N ALA A 98 -12.34 4.67 18.50
CA ALA A 98 -12.02 5.99 19.01
C ALA A 98 -10.51 6.21 19.00
N GLN A 99 -10.07 7.45 19.08
CA GLN A 99 -8.66 7.76 19.29
C GLN A 99 -8.27 7.48 20.73
N SER A 100 -7.09 6.92 20.94
CA SER A 100 -6.56 6.73 22.29
C SER A 100 -6.33 8.06 23.00
N SER A 101 -6.73 8.14 24.24
CA SER A 101 -6.53 9.31 25.11
C SER A 101 -5.07 9.42 25.62
N SER A 102 -4.38 8.31 25.72
CA SER A 102 -3.00 8.23 26.24
C SER A 102 -1.92 8.24 25.16
N ASN A 103 -2.21 7.69 23.97
CA ASN A 103 -1.31 7.65 22.84
C ASN A 103 -1.99 8.22 21.59
N ARG A 104 -1.67 9.44 21.21
CA ARG A 104 -2.27 10.13 20.06
C ARG A 104 -2.08 9.41 18.71
N GLN A 105 -1.13 8.51 18.61
CA GLN A 105 -0.92 7.66 17.42
C GLN A 105 -1.63 6.30 17.54
N GLY A 106 -2.18 6.00 18.71
CA GLY A 106 -2.84 4.73 18.99
C GLY A 106 -4.34 4.78 18.80
N ARG A 107 -4.92 3.60 18.68
CA ARG A 107 -6.36 3.39 18.67
C ARG A 107 -6.87 3.18 20.10
N GLY A 108 -8.05 3.73 20.39
CA GLY A 108 -8.79 3.48 21.62
C GLY A 108 -9.74 2.30 21.47
N GLU A 109 -10.82 2.34 22.24
CA GLU A 109 -11.85 1.31 22.21
C GLU A 109 -12.63 1.29 20.89
N VAL A 110 -13.11 0.11 20.52
CA VAL A 110 -13.95 -0.07 19.33
C VAL A 110 -15.30 0.62 19.57
N ILE A 111 -15.72 1.43 18.64
CA ILE A 111 -17.03 2.08 18.66
C ILE A 111 -18.07 1.04 18.25
N THR A 112 -19.11 0.86 19.07
CA THR A 112 -20.14 -0.16 18.84
C THR A 112 -21.54 0.43 18.84
N GLY A 113 -22.55 -0.38 18.50
CA GLY A 113 -23.97 0.00 18.54
C GLY A 113 -24.33 1.14 17.58
N ASP A 114 -25.29 1.94 17.98
CA ASP A 114 -25.87 3.03 17.17
C ASP A 114 -24.84 4.09 16.78
N GLN A 115 -23.83 4.30 17.61
CA GLN A 115 -22.76 5.25 17.30
C GLN A 115 -21.91 4.78 16.12
N ALA A 116 -21.59 3.48 16.06
CA ALA A 116 -20.88 2.91 14.93
C ALA A 116 -21.69 2.99 13.63
N GLU A 117 -22.98 2.66 13.70
CA GLU A 117 -23.91 2.78 12.55
C GLU A 117 -23.98 4.22 12.04
N LYS A 118 -24.11 5.19 12.94
CA LYS A 118 -24.14 6.60 12.58
C LYS A 118 -22.87 7.04 11.88
N VAL A 119 -21.68 6.67 12.38
CA VAL A 119 -20.41 7.05 11.77
C VAL A 119 -20.25 6.41 10.38
N LEU A 120 -20.57 5.13 10.25
CA LEU A 120 -20.51 4.44 8.96
C LEU A 120 -21.50 5.02 7.95
N GLY A 121 -22.70 5.38 8.43
CA GLY A 121 -23.74 6.05 7.61
C GLY A 121 -23.23 7.38 7.06
N LEU A 122 -22.64 8.23 7.90
CA LEU A 122 -22.07 9.52 7.49
C LEU A 122 -20.95 9.36 6.47
N LEU A 123 -20.03 8.41 6.68
CA LEU A 123 -18.92 8.14 5.73
C LEU A 123 -19.46 7.71 4.37
N LYS A 124 -20.44 6.82 4.36
CA LYS A 124 -21.08 6.33 3.14
C LYS A 124 -21.81 7.44 2.39
N GLU A 125 -22.65 8.19 3.09
CA GLU A 125 -23.43 9.28 2.51
C GLU A 125 -22.54 10.37 1.91
N ASP A 126 -21.46 10.75 2.62
CA ASP A 126 -20.52 11.76 2.13
C ASP A 126 -19.77 11.28 0.87
N ALA A 127 -19.31 10.05 0.85
CA ALA A 127 -18.67 9.47 -0.32
C ALA A 127 -19.60 9.42 -1.54
N GLU A 128 -20.85 8.95 -1.35
CA GLU A 128 -21.84 8.87 -2.42
C GLU A 128 -22.26 10.26 -2.91
N ARG A 129 -22.42 11.23 -2.02
CA ARG A 129 -22.74 12.63 -2.36
C ARG A 129 -21.62 13.25 -3.18
N THR A 130 -20.40 13.11 -2.73
CA THR A 130 -19.22 13.68 -3.42
C THR A 130 -19.07 13.09 -4.83
N TYR A 131 -19.28 11.78 -4.98
CA TYR A 131 -19.21 11.14 -6.29
C TYR A 131 -20.37 11.57 -7.21
N ARG A 132 -21.58 11.75 -6.71
CA ARG A 132 -22.68 12.31 -7.51
C ARG A 132 -22.35 13.71 -8.04
N ASN A 133 -21.76 14.55 -7.21
CA ASN A 133 -21.32 15.88 -7.65
C ASN A 133 -20.25 15.80 -8.76
N TYR A 134 -19.34 14.85 -8.64
CA TYR A 134 -18.34 14.59 -9.69
C TYR A 134 -19.01 14.14 -11.00
N GLU A 135 -19.95 13.17 -10.94
CA GLU A 135 -20.72 12.72 -12.11
C GLU A 135 -21.51 13.88 -12.76
N GLU A 136 -22.09 14.75 -11.94
CA GLU A 136 -22.83 15.93 -12.41
C GLU A 136 -21.89 16.91 -13.13
N MET A 137 -20.72 17.20 -12.60
CA MET A 137 -19.72 18.05 -13.26
C MET A 137 -19.26 17.47 -14.59
N LEU A 138 -19.03 16.16 -14.66
CA LEU A 138 -18.69 15.49 -15.92
C LEU A 138 -19.80 15.62 -16.97
N ASN A 139 -21.06 15.47 -16.57
CA ASN A 139 -22.21 15.54 -17.47
C ASN A 139 -22.51 16.97 -17.98
N GLN A 140 -22.15 17.99 -17.21
CA GLN A 140 -22.38 19.39 -17.57
C GLN A 140 -21.34 19.92 -18.56
N LYS A 141 -20.37 19.09 -19.02
CA LYS A 141 -19.28 19.48 -19.93
C LYS A 141 -18.57 20.75 -19.48
N TYR A 142 -18.33 20.86 -18.18
CA TYR A 142 -17.39 21.87 -17.72
C TYR A 142 -16.09 21.69 -18.49
N ASP A 143 -15.61 22.77 -19.10
CA ASP A 143 -14.34 22.82 -19.79
C ASP A 143 -13.28 22.16 -18.88
N GLY A 144 -12.50 21.22 -19.42
CA GLY A 144 -11.57 20.37 -18.66
C GLY A 144 -10.58 21.08 -17.75
N SER A 145 -10.54 22.42 -17.82
CA SER A 145 -9.72 23.28 -16.95
C SER A 145 -10.11 23.24 -15.45
N ILE A 146 -11.31 22.76 -15.09
CA ILE A 146 -11.77 22.69 -13.69
C ILE A 146 -11.43 21.35 -13.02
N ILE A 147 -11.15 20.30 -13.82
CA ILE A 147 -10.87 18.95 -13.30
C ILE A 147 -9.36 18.67 -13.26
N ASP A 148 -8.54 19.51 -13.87
CA ASP A 148 -7.09 19.35 -14.00
C ASP A 148 -6.27 19.93 -12.84
N GLU A 149 -6.87 20.58 -11.87
CA GLU A 149 -6.27 21.03 -10.61
C GLU A 149 -6.71 20.13 -9.44
#